data_fbc53c4ca8c3567333bcd06d7fb3a248
#
_entry.id   fbc53c4ca8c3567333bcd06d7fb3a248
#
_cell.length_a   1.000
_cell.length_b   1.000
_cell.length_c   1.000
_cell.angle_alpha   90.00
_cell.angle_beta   90.00
_cell.angle_gamma   90.00
#
_symmetry.space_group_name_H-M   'P 1'
#
loop_
_entity.id
_entity.type
_entity.pdbx_description
1 polymer ?
#
loop_
_entity_poly.entity_id
_entity_poly.type
_entity_poly.pdbx_seq_one_letter_code
_entity_poly.pdbx_strand_id
1 'polypeptide(L)'
;PMLVAEELDVPLASVKLIQAPMDKIFGNVAMLKDSLPFHPDDQGRVKALAQWTVAKAARELGVIVTGGSSSVKDGWGAMREAGASARAMLVAAAAAPRQVPAAQCRTHDGEVLHPDGRRASYASLAQRAAAIDPGTPVLKLPQDFKLIGQPAPRRDTPSKVNGSARFGIDARPPGMLYAALHLPPRLGDTLAAFDAAPILAMPGVKKVLDLTPHLAQRSVSCAAVVADTWWRAKQAAAALPTQWKAGAQANLSSADVYAQFARLLDSEAGYAYHASGEVEGKVAQGLRQVSAEYRAPFLAHAAMEPVNCTAQVKNGKVMLWVSTQAPGIAVDVAAKVAGVDAKDVAIEVLLLGGGFGRRLEVDMVAQAVAI
;
A
#
# COMPACT_ATOMS: atom_id res chain seq x y z
N PRO A 1 -7.69 -12.96 4.10
CA PRO A 1 -8.70 -13.75 4.85
C PRO A 1 -9.15 -14.99 4.07
N MET A 2 -9.50 -14.84 2.76
CA MET A 2 -10.00 -15.95 1.93
C MET A 2 -9.00 -17.12 1.85
N LEU A 3 -7.71 -16.87 1.70
CA LEU A 3 -6.67 -17.92 1.63
C LEU A 3 -6.62 -18.77 2.89
N VAL A 4 -6.68 -18.14 4.07
CA VAL A 4 -6.71 -18.86 5.35
C VAL A 4 -8.04 -19.60 5.52
N ALA A 5 -9.17 -18.95 5.21
CA ALA A 5 -10.50 -19.55 5.32
C ALA A 5 -10.66 -20.78 4.41
N GLU A 6 -10.13 -20.71 3.17
CA GLU A 6 -10.11 -21.83 2.23
C GLU A 6 -9.41 -23.04 2.82
N GLU A 7 -8.16 -22.87 3.24
CA GLU A 7 -7.36 -23.98 3.77
C GLU A 7 -7.87 -24.51 5.11
N LEU A 8 -8.46 -23.62 5.91
CA LEU A 8 -9.00 -23.98 7.23
C LEU A 8 -10.41 -24.58 7.17
N ASP A 9 -11.06 -24.59 6.00
CA ASP A 9 -12.45 -25.03 5.82
C ASP A 9 -13.45 -24.31 6.75
N VAL A 10 -13.36 -22.97 6.81
CA VAL A 10 -14.29 -22.13 7.57
C VAL A 10 -15.06 -21.19 6.64
N PRO A 11 -16.32 -20.86 6.92
CA PRO A 11 -17.05 -19.86 6.15
C PRO A 11 -16.33 -18.51 6.22
N LEU A 12 -16.20 -17.82 5.08
CA LEU A 12 -15.57 -16.49 5.05
C LEU A 12 -16.28 -15.50 5.98
N ALA A 13 -17.59 -15.68 6.21
CA ALA A 13 -18.38 -14.86 7.11
C ALA A 13 -17.92 -14.94 8.57
N SER A 14 -17.36 -16.06 9.02
CA SER A 14 -16.87 -16.24 10.39
C SER A 14 -15.50 -15.61 10.64
N VAL A 15 -14.78 -15.18 9.59
CA VAL A 15 -13.45 -14.61 9.72
C VAL A 15 -13.50 -13.16 10.21
N LYS A 16 -12.83 -12.86 11.32
CA LYS A 16 -12.60 -11.49 11.80
C LYS A 16 -11.30 -10.96 11.18
N LEU A 17 -11.41 -9.83 10.48
CA LEU A 17 -10.25 -9.15 9.91
C LEU A 17 -9.74 -8.10 10.90
N ILE A 18 -8.44 -8.17 11.22
CA ILE A 18 -7.74 -7.18 12.04
C ILE A 18 -6.55 -6.68 11.23
N GLN A 19 -6.36 -5.36 11.21
CA GLN A 19 -5.21 -4.74 10.56
C GLN A 19 -3.93 -5.21 11.25
N ALA A 20 -2.95 -5.68 10.47
CA ALA A 20 -1.65 -6.05 11.01
C ALA A 20 -0.92 -4.82 11.58
N PRO A 21 -0.21 -4.98 12.71
CA PRO A 21 0.64 -3.91 13.22
C PRO A 21 1.86 -3.69 12.31
N MET A 22 2.56 -2.59 12.54
CA MET A 22 3.84 -2.30 11.90
C MET A 22 4.93 -3.22 12.44
N ASP A 23 5.07 -4.40 11.80
CA ASP A 23 6.11 -5.36 12.11
C ASP A 23 6.73 -5.89 10.81
N LYS A 24 8.05 -6.06 10.79
CA LYS A 24 8.80 -6.50 9.61
C LYS A 24 8.35 -7.87 9.07
N ILE A 25 7.72 -8.71 9.89
CA ILE A 25 7.18 -10.01 9.45
C ILE A 25 6.05 -9.88 8.42
N PHE A 26 5.36 -8.72 8.41
CA PHE A 26 4.27 -8.42 7.46
C PHE A 26 4.76 -7.69 6.20
N GLY A 27 6.08 -7.63 5.97
CA GLY A 27 6.67 -7.00 4.81
C GLY A 27 6.22 -7.65 3.50
N ASN A 28 5.93 -6.84 2.48
CA ASN A 28 5.61 -7.28 1.13
C ASN A 28 6.88 -7.26 0.28
N VAL A 29 7.48 -8.43 0.06
CA VAL A 29 8.72 -8.57 -0.69
C VAL A 29 8.50 -8.90 -2.18
N ALA A 30 7.30 -9.34 -2.56
CA ALA A 30 7.00 -9.72 -3.94
C ALA A 30 7.18 -8.55 -4.90
N MET A 31 6.80 -7.33 -4.52
CA MET A 31 6.98 -6.14 -5.33
C MET A 31 8.47 -5.89 -5.68
N LEU A 32 9.37 -6.07 -4.72
CA LEU A 32 10.81 -5.88 -4.93
C LEU A 32 11.43 -7.02 -5.75
N LYS A 33 10.97 -8.26 -5.53
CA LYS A 33 11.39 -9.41 -6.35
C LYS A 33 11.02 -9.24 -7.81
N ASP A 34 9.83 -8.71 -8.08
CA ASP A 34 9.32 -8.50 -9.43
C ASP A 34 9.97 -7.28 -10.12
N SER A 35 10.58 -6.36 -9.36
CA SER A 35 11.33 -5.21 -9.89
C SER A 35 12.73 -5.55 -10.36
N LEU A 36 13.21 -6.77 -10.13
CA LEU A 36 14.53 -7.19 -10.59
C LEU A 36 14.58 -7.30 -12.12
N PRO A 37 15.70 -6.92 -12.78
CA PRO A 37 15.82 -6.85 -14.23
C PRO A 37 16.06 -8.24 -14.86
N PHE A 38 15.18 -9.20 -14.54
CA PHE A 38 15.19 -10.53 -15.14
C PHE A 38 13.94 -10.75 -15.99
N HIS A 39 14.11 -11.49 -17.09
CA HIS A 39 12.97 -11.90 -17.89
C HIS A 39 11.95 -12.66 -17.03
N PRO A 40 10.63 -12.46 -17.21
CA PRO A 40 9.60 -13.18 -16.45
C PRO A 40 9.77 -14.70 -16.48
N ASP A 41 10.08 -15.26 -17.63
CA ASP A 41 10.23 -16.70 -17.85
C ASP A 41 11.61 -17.27 -17.49
N ASP A 42 12.55 -16.43 -17.05
CA ASP A 42 13.87 -16.88 -16.61
C ASP A 42 13.71 -17.77 -15.35
N GLN A 43 14.18 -19.01 -15.44
CA GLN A 43 14.22 -20.00 -14.35
C GLN A 43 15.65 -20.21 -13.83
N GLY A 44 16.57 -19.33 -14.18
CA GLY A 44 17.99 -19.45 -13.88
C GLY A 44 18.32 -19.30 -12.39
N ARG A 45 19.39 -19.94 -11.98
CA ARG A 45 19.88 -19.89 -10.58
C ARG A 45 20.26 -18.48 -10.15
N VAL A 46 20.74 -17.63 -11.05
CA VAL A 46 21.13 -16.24 -10.76
C VAL A 46 19.89 -15.43 -10.37
N LYS A 47 18.79 -15.54 -11.12
CA LYS A 47 17.50 -14.93 -10.77
C LYS A 47 17.00 -15.40 -9.40
N ALA A 48 17.03 -16.71 -9.17
CA ALA A 48 16.58 -17.29 -7.90
C ALA A 48 17.41 -16.76 -6.70
N LEU A 49 18.74 -16.68 -6.84
CA LEU A 49 19.62 -16.14 -5.82
C LEU A 49 19.35 -14.64 -5.58
N ALA A 50 19.22 -13.86 -6.64
CA ALA A 50 18.94 -12.42 -6.55
C ALA A 50 17.57 -12.18 -5.86
N GLN A 51 16.54 -12.93 -6.24
CA GLN A 51 15.21 -12.85 -5.61
C GLN A 51 15.25 -13.24 -4.13
N TRP A 52 15.99 -14.28 -3.77
CA TRP A 52 16.16 -14.68 -2.39
C TRP A 52 16.87 -13.59 -1.56
N THR A 53 17.97 -13.04 -2.09
CA THR A 53 18.76 -11.99 -1.43
C THR A 53 17.92 -10.74 -1.20
N VAL A 54 17.22 -10.27 -2.24
CA VAL A 54 16.35 -9.08 -2.15
C VAL A 54 15.20 -9.32 -1.17
N ALA A 55 14.57 -10.50 -1.19
CA ALA A 55 13.49 -10.82 -0.26
C ALA A 55 13.98 -10.82 1.19
N LYS A 56 15.16 -11.39 1.47
CA LYS A 56 15.75 -11.40 2.80
C LYS A 56 16.10 -9.99 3.28
N ALA A 57 16.78 -9.21 2.45
CA ALA A 57 17.12 -7.82 2.77
C ALA A 57 15.87 -6.97 3.04
N ALA A 58 14.85 -7.07 2.19
CA ALA A 58 13.61 -6.32 2.33
C ALA A 58 12.86 -6.65 3.63
N ARG A 59 12.84 -7.92 4.06
CA ARG A 59 12.25 -8.33 5.34
C ARG A 59 13.03 -7.78 6.52
N GLU A 60 14.37 -7.86 6.50
CA GLU A 60 15.19 -7.31 7.58
C GLU A 60 15.10 -5.79 7.69
N LEU A 61 14.98 -5.09 6.56
CA LEU A 61 14.76 -3.66 6.51
C LEU A 61 13.32 -3.23 6.87
N GLY A 62 12.40 -4.18 7.04
CA GLY A 62 11.01 -3.88 7.41
C GLY A 62 10.23 -3.14 6.32
N VAL A 63 10.47 -3.46 5.04
CA VAL A 63 9.79 -2.82 3.92
C VAL A 63 8.31 -3.24 3.88
N ILE A 64 7.43 -2.39 4.40
CA ILE A 64 5.98 -2.60 4.43
C ILE A 64 5.36 -1.64 3.43
N VAL A 65 5.01 -2.18 2.25
CA VAL A 65 4.48 -1.42 1.12
C VAL A 65 3.38 -2.20 0.42
N THR A 66 2.35 -1.51 -0.04
CA THR A 66 1.29 -2.06 -0.90
C THR A 66 1.35 -1.40 -2.27
N GLY A 67 1.80 -2.16 -3.27
CA GLY A 67 1.96 -1.66 -4.64
C GLY A 67 2.11 -2.79 -5.64
N GLY A 68 2.02 -2.50 -6.94
CA GLY A 68 2.24 -3.46 -8.03
C GLY A 68 1.33 -4.68 -8.00
N SER A 69 0.15 -4.59 -7.39
CA SER A 69 -0.79 -5.72 -7.19
C SER A 69 -0.16 -6.93 -6.49
N SER A 70 0.86 -6.72 -5.68
CA SER A 70 1.72 -7.79 -5.13
C SER A 70 1.24 -8.38 -3.80
N SER A 71 0.31 -7.74 -3.07
CA SER A 71 -0.08 -8.17 -1.71
C SER A 71 -0.66 -9.59 -1.65
N VAL A 72 -1.51 -9.96 -2.63
CA VAL A 72 -2.05 -11.34 -2.69
C VAL A 72 -0.97 -12.32 -3.13
N LYS A 73 -0.14 -11.94 -4.09
CA LYS A 73 0.98 -12.74 -4.58
C LYS A 73 1.98 -13.05 -3.46
N ASP A 74 2.35 -12.05 -2.66
CA ASP A 74 3.25 -12.21 -1.52
C ASP A 74 2.66 -13.11 -0.43
N GLY A 75 1.38 -12.88 -0.10
CA GLY A 75 0.69 -13.65 0.94
C GLY A 75 0.17 -15.02 0.52
N TRP A 76 0.24 -15.38 -0.77
CA TRP A 76 -0.39 -16.59 -1.31
C TRP A 76 0.05 -17.87 -0.61
N GLY A 77 1.35 -18.12 -0.55
CA GLY A 77 1.93 -19.30 0.11
C GLY A 77 1.72 -19.23 1.63
N ALA A 78 2.24 -18.19 2.26
CA ALA A 78 2.25 -18.07 3.71
C ALA A 78 0.85 -18.14 4.36
N MET A 79 -0.15 -17.47 3.75
CA MET A 79 -1.51 -17.49 4.28
C MET A 79 -2.19 -18.86 4.10
N ARG A 80 -1.92 -19.55 3.02
CA ARG A 80 -2.42 -20.90 2.79
C ARG A 80 -1.77 -21.90 3.74
N GLU A 81 -0.44 -21.84 3.87
CA GLU A 81 0.31 -22.69 4.80
C GLU A 81 -0.17 -22.50 6.25
N ALA A 82 -0.42 -21.28 6.69
CA ALA A 82 -0.98 -21.01 8.01
C ALA A 82 -2.36 -21.66 8.23
N GLY A 83 -3.25 -21.55 7.22
CA GLY A 83 -4.58 -22.19 7.27
C GLY A 83 -4.49 -23.71 7.27
N ALA A 84 -3.65 -24.29 6.41
CA ALA A 84 -3.45 -25.74 6.31
C ALA A 84 -2.78 -26.33 7.57
N SER A 85 -1.80 -25.63 8.16
CA SER A 85 -1.19 -26.02 9.44
C SER A 85 -2.22 -26.06 10.55
N ALA A 86 -3.02 -25.02 10.70
CA ALA A 86 -4.09 -24.99 11.71
C ALA A 86 -5.11 -26.12 11.49
N ARG A 87 -5.50 -26.40 10.25
CA ARG A 87 -6.36 -27.54 9.92
C ARG A 87 -5.73 -28.87 10.32
N ALA A 88 -4.46 -29.09 9.98
CA ALA A 88 -3.73 -30.32 10.33
C ALA A 88 -3.69 -30.54 11.86
N MET A 89 -3.37 -29.50 12.62
CA MET A 89 -3.35 -29.53 14.09
C MET A 89 -4.73 -29.87 14.67
N LEU A 90 -5.80 -29.26 14.15
CA LEU A 90 -7.19 -29.51 14.61
C LEU A 90 -7.65 -30.92 14.27
N VAL A 91 -7.35 -31.42 13.08
CA VAL A 91 -7.66 -32.80 12.68
C VAL A 91 -6.92 -33.79 13.56
N ALA A 92 -5.64 -33.58 13.82
CA ALA A 92 -4.86 -34.45 14.71
C ALA A 92 -5.41 -34.44 16.15
N ALA A 93 -5.79 -33.26 16.66
CA ALA A 93 -6.40 -33.11 17.98
C ALA A 93 -7.75 -33.85 18.12
N ALA A 94 -8.51 -33.95 17.04
CA ALA A 94 -9.78 -34.72 17.02
C ALA A 94 -9.55 -36.22 16.89
N ALA A 95 -8.56 -36.64 16.10
CA ALA A 95 -8.26 -38.03 15.78
C ALA A 95 -7.60 -38.77 16.94
N ALA A 96 -6.62 -38.17 17.63
CA ALA A 96 -5.80 -38.80 18.66
C ALA A 96 -6.57 -39.47 19.80
N PRO A 97 -7.58 -38.83 20.44
CA PRO A 97 -8.32 -39.45 21.55
C PRO A 97 -9.14 -40.68 21.14
N ARG A 98 -9.33 -40.87 19.85
CA ARG A 98 -10.16 -41.94 19.27
C ARG A 98 -9.37 -43.00 18.56
N GLN A 99 -8.03 -42.84 18.56
CA GLN A 99 -7.10 -43.78 17.92
C GLN A 99 -7.42 -44.04 16.43
N VAL A 100 -7.89 -43.02 15.71
CA VAL A 100 -8.17 -43.10 14.26
C VAL A 100 -7.08 -42.36 13.50
N PRO A 101 -6.71 -42.81 12.31
CA PRO A 101 -5.83 -42.05 11.42
C PRO A 101 -6.41 -40.69 11.08
N ALA A 102 -5.62 -39.63 11.20
CA ALA A 102 -6.02 -38.25 10.86
C ALA A 102 -6.57 -38.15 9.43
N ALA A 103 -6.01 -38.94 8.49
CA ALA A 103 -6.45 -38.97 7.09
C ALA A 103 -7.91 -39.46 6.88
N GLN A 104 -8.51 -40.12 7.86
CA GLN A 104 -9.92 -40.54 7.81
C GLN A 104 -10.88 -39.45 8.29
N CYS A 105 -10.37 -38.45 8.97
CA CYS A 105 -11.18 -37.29 9.41
C CYS A 105 -11.28 -36.27 8.25
N ARG A 106 -12.42 -35.59 8.19
CA ARG A 106 -12.67 -34.52 7.23
C ARG A 106 -12.98 -33.21 7.95
N THR A 107 -12.85 -32.10 7.26
CA THR A 107 -13.21 -30.79 7.80
C THR A 107 -14.34 -30.16 7.00
N HIS A 108 -15.22 -29.46 7.69
CA HIS A 108 -16.33 -28.72 7.08
C HIS A 108 -16.83 -27.65 8.04
N ASP A 109 -16.94 -26.41 7.59
CA ASP A 109 -17.54 -25.26 8.29
C ASP A 109 -17.05 -25.07 9.74
N GLY A 110 -15.76 -25.26 10.00
CA GLY A 110 -15.18 -25.07 11.32
C GLY A 110 -15.37 -26.25 12.28
N GLU A 111 -15.65 -27.42 11.72
CA GLU A 111 -15.76 -28.69 12.46
C GLU A 111 -14.83 -29.75 11.86
N VAL A 112 -14.38 -30.68 12.70
CA VAL A 112 -13.79 -31.93 12.26
C VAL A 112 -14.84 -33.03 12.34
N LEU A 113 -15.05 -33.71 11.21
CA LEU A 113 -15.95 -34.84 11.05
C LEU A 113 -15.17 -36.14 11.16
N HIS A 114 -15.55 -36.95 12.09
CA HIS A 114 -14.95 -38.26 12.35
C HIS A 114 -15.65 -39.35 11.48
N PRO A 115 -14.95 -40.45 11.10
CA PRO A 115 -15.54 -41.51 10.27
C PRO A 115 -16.80 -42.14 10.83
N ASP A 116 -16.98 -42.12 12.15
CA ASP A 116 -18.17 -42.65 12.87
C ASP A 116 -19.36 -41.65 12.91
N GLY A 117 -19.25 -40.53 12.20
CA GLY A 117 -20.29 -39.50 12.12
C GLY A 117 -20.27 -38.46 13.23
N ARG A 118 -19.44 -38.62 14.27
CA ARG A 118 -19.30 -37.60 15.31
C ARG A 118 -18.57 -36.36 14.80
N ARG A 119 -18.89 -35.21 15.41
CA ARG A 119 -18.33 -33.91 15.04
C ARG A 119 -17.65 -33.27 16.26
N ALA A 120 -16.62 -32.49 16.00
CA ALA A 120 -15.97 -31.68 17.02
C ALA A 120 -15.69 -30.28 16.44
N SER A 121 -16.16 -29.23 17.11
CA SER A 121 -15.93 -27.86 16.67
C SER A 121 -14.45 -27.48 16.86
N TYR A 122 -13.93 -26.61 16.01
CA TYR A 122 -12.58 -26.08 16.13
C TYR A 122 -12.34 -25.40 17.47
N ALA A 123 -13.33 -24.71 18.00
CA ALA A 123 -13.26 -24.08 19.31
C ALA A 123 -13.00 -25.09 20.43
N SER A 124 -13.67 -26.26 20.41
CA SER A 124 -13.46 -27.32 21.41
C SER A 124 -12.11 -28.03 21.31
N LEU A 125 -11.49 -27.95 20.14
CA LEU A 125 -10.20 -28.61 19.84
C LEU A 125 -9.01 -27.66 20.02
N ALA A 126 -9.19 -26.35 20.03
CA ALA A 126 -8.16 -25.32 19.93
C ALA A 126 -7.03 -25.49 20.95
N GLN A 127 -7.37 -25.72 22.23
CA GLN A 127 -6.38 -25.88 23.30
C GLN A 127 -5.49 -27.11 23.09
N ARG A 128 -6.10 -28.24 22.68
CA ARG A 128 -5.34 -29.47 22.38
C ARG A 128 -4.53 -29.33 21.12
N ALA A 129 -5.09 -28.74 20.07
CA ALA A 129 -4.45 -28.50 18.80
C ALA A 129 -3.19 -27.64 18.95
N ALA A 130 -3.20 -26.63 19.82
CA ALA A 130 -2.06 -25.73 20.05
C ALA A 130 -0.78 -26.43 20.51
N ALA A 131 -0.86 -27.64 21.06
CA ALA A 131 0.27 -28.44 21.50
C ALA A 131 0.79 -29.43 20.42
N ILE A 132 0.18 -29.47 19.24
CA ILE A 132 0.51 -30.43 18.18
C ILE A 132 1.37 -29.75 17.13
N ASP A 133 2.48 -30.40 16.75
CA ASP A 133 3.28 -29.99 15.60
C ASP A 133 2.53 -30.36 14.31
N PRO A 134 2.20 -29.40 13.43
CA PRO A 134 1.53 -29.68 12.17
C PRO A 134 2.39 -30.45 11.15
N GLY A 135 3.70 -30.54 11.37
CA GLY A 135 4.63 -31.06 10.36
C GLY A 135 4.60 -30.19 9.08
N THR A 136 4.76 -30.85 7.94
CA THR A 136 4.60 -30.18 6.63
C THR A 136 3.12 -30.20 6.22
N PRO A 137 2.43 -29.05 6.21
CA PRO A 137 1.01 -29.01 5.91
C PRO A 137 0.75 -29.31 4.42
N VAL A 138 -0.29 -30.11 4.17
CA VAL A 138 -0.75 -30.37 2.80
C VAL A 138 -1.77 -29.30 2.39
N LEU A 139 -1.44 -28.55 1.36
CA LEU A 139 -2.31 -27.53 0.79
C LEU A 139 -3.39 -28.18 -0.10
N LYS A 140 -4.57 -27.58 -0.15
CA LYS A 140 -5.61 -27.96 -1.11
C LYS A 140 -5.14 -27.75 -2.54
N LEU A 141 -5.56 -28.61 -3.43
CA LEU A 141 -5.36 -28.43 -4.86
C LEU A 141 -6.42 -27.49 -5.44
N PRO A 142 -6.17 -26.84 -6.60
CA PRO A 142 -7.14 -25.91 -7.19
C PRO A 142 -8.54 -26.48 -7.41
N GLN A 143 -8.66 -27.77 -7.74
CA GLN A 143 -9.94 -28.45 -7.91
C GLN A 143 -10.72 -28.63 -6.61
N ASP A 144 -10.06 -28.52 -5.44
CA ASP A 144 -10.66 -28.67 -4.12
C ASP A 144 -11.08 -27.33 -3.49
N PHE A 145 -10.85 -26.22 -4.22
CA PHE A 145 -11.21 -24.89 -3.73
C PHE A 145 -12.72 -24.69 -3.67
N LYS A 146 -13.18 -24.13 -2.56
CA LYS A 146 -14.58 -23.81 -2.30
C LYS A 146 -14.85 -22.30 -2.29
N LEU A 147 -13.87 -21.52 -1.86
CA LEU A 147 -13.95 -20.05 -1.73
C LEU A 147 -13.12 -19.34 -2.81
N ILE A 148 -11.90 -19.82 -3.06
CA ILE A 148 -11.00 -19.23 -4.06
C ILE A 148 -11.56 -19.48 -5.45
N GLY A 149 -11.65 -18.40 -6.26
CA GLY A 149 -12.24 -18.46 -7.59
C GLY A 149 -13.77 -18.33 -7.63
N GLN A 150 -14.44 -18.24 -6.48
CA GLN A 150 -15.87 -17.99 -6.39
C GLN A 150 -16.17 -16.53 -6.04
N PRO A 151 -17.29 -15.97 -6.53
CA PRO A 151 -17.75 -14.65 -6.12
C PRO A 151 -17.98 -14.61 -4.60
N ALA A 152 -17.33 -13.68 -3.93
CA ALA A 152 -17.49 -13.50 -2.49
C ALA A 152 -17.72 -12.02 -2.15
N PRO A 153 -18.68 -11.68 -1.26
CA PRO A 153 -18.90 -10.32 -0.85
C PRO A 153 -17.70 -9.83 -0.01
N ARG A 154 -17.30 -8.59 -0.23
CA ARG A 154 -16.26 -7.96 0.58
C ARG A 154 -16.77 -7.72 2.00
N ARG A 155 -15.95 -8.06 2.98
CA ARG A 155 -16.27 -7.92 4.41
C ARG A 155 -16.34 -6.46 4.88
N ASP A 156 -15.64 -5.57 4.20
CA ASP A 156 -15.53 -4.15 4.55
C ASP A 156 -16.53 -3.25 3.80
N THR A 157 -17.31 -3.77 2.87
CA THR A 157 -18.30 -2.99 2.11
C THR A 157 -19.36 -2.35 2.99
N PRO A 158 -19.99 -3.05 3.99
CA PRO A 158 -21.05 -2.44 4.79
C PRO A 158 -20.61 -1.16 5.50
N SER A 159 -19.43 -1.14 6.11
CA SER A 159 -18.92 0.07 6.78
C SER A 159 -18.60 1.21 5.80
N LYS A 160 -18.19 0.89 4.57
CA LYS A 160 -17.85 1.88 3.55
C LYS A 160 -19.06 2.53 2.90
N VAL A 161 -20.22 1.89 2.91
CA VAL A 161 -21.45 2.41 2.29
C VAL A 161 -22.43 3.02 3.29
N ASN A 162 -22.27 2.79 4.60
CA ASN A 162 -23.10 3.36 5.65
C ASN A 162 -22.45 4.53 6.42
N GLY A 163 -21.24 4.92 6.01
CA GLY A 163 -20.51 6.05 6.61
C GLY A 163 -19.78 5.73 7.92
N SER A 164 -19.72 4.48 8.37
CA SER A 164 -19.03 4.10 9.62
C SER A 164 -17.53 3.79 9.43
N ALA A 165 -17.08 3.66 8.18
CA ALA A 165 -15.67 3.46 7.89
C ALA A 165 -14.86 4.73 8.20
N ARG A 166 -13.67 4.56 8.81
CA ARG A 166 -12.77 5.66 9.15
C ARG A 166 -11.64 5.75 8.15
N PHE A 167 -11.56 6.89 7.47
CA PHE A 167 -10.51 7.23 6.52
C PHE A 167 -9.51 8.22 7.16
N GLY A 168 -8.40 8.52 6.50
CA GLY A 168 -7.41 9.46 6.99
C GLY A 168 -7.99 10.84 7.29
N ILE A 169 -8.87 11.31 6.40
CA ILE A 169 -9.55 12.61 6.54
C ILE A 169 -10.49 12.68 7.76
N ASP A 170 -10.87 11.55 8.35
CA ASP A 170 -11.76 11.48 9.50
C ASP A 170 -11.02 11.54 10.85
N ALA A 171 -9.69 11.55 10.86
CA ALA A 171 -8.90 11.69 12.08
C ALA A 171 -9.21 13.04 12.77
N ARG A 172 -9.53 13.00 14.06
CA ARG A 172 -9.90 14.18 14.87
C ARG A 172 -9.35 14.06 16.29
N PRO A 173 -8.00 14.03 16.48
CA PRO A 173 -7.45 14.06 17.83
C PRO A 173 -7.79 15.39 18.54
N PRO A 174 -7.92 15.38 19.86
CA PRO A 174 -8.22 16.58 20.64
C PRO A 174 -7.21 17.71 20.40
N GLY A 175 -7.73 18.94 20.24
CA GLY A 175 -6.90 20.13 20.01
C GLY A 175 -6.30 20.25 18.61
N MET A 176 -6.75 19.43 17.64
CA MET A 176 -6.28 19.47 16.27
C MET A 176 -6.53 20.84 15.61
N LEU A 177 -5.54 21.33 14.88
CA LEU A 177 -5.62 22.45 13.95
C LEU A 177 -5.59 21.93 12.51
N TYR A 178 -5.91 22.80 11.56
CA TYR A 178 -5.94 22.46 10.15
C TYR A 178 -4.89 23.26 9.40
N ALA A 179 -4.19 22.61 8.48
CA ALA A 179 -3.21 23.26 7.63
C ALA A 179 -3.56 23.06 6.15
N ALA A 180 -3.44 24.12 5.38
CA ALA A 180 -3.51 24.10 3.92
C ALA A 180 -2.16 24.51 3.35
N LEU A 181 -1.75 23.82 2.28
CA LEU A 181 -0.50 24.12 1.57
C LEU A 181 -0.73 25.13 0.47
N HIS A 182 0.19 26.07 0.34
CA HIS A 182 0.35 26.92 -0.83
C HIS A 182 1.49 26.39 -1.67
N LEU A 183 1.12 25.69 -2.77
CA LEU A 183 2.03 24.99 -3.64
C LEU A 183 2.51 25.88 -4.78
N PRO A 184 3.67 25.58 -5.40
CA PRO A 184 4.16 26.32 -6.55
C PRO A 184 3.22 26.17 -7.77
N PRO A 185 3.09 27.19 -8.60
CA PRO A 185 2.23 27.16 -9.79
C PRO A 185 2.76 26.19 -10.86
N ARG A 186 4.05 25.88 -10.86
CA ARG A 186 4.69 24.97 -11.83
C ARG A 186 5.58 23.99 -11.10
N LEU A 187 5.72 22.80 -11.65
CA LEU A 187 6.62 21.76 -11.14
C LEU A 187 8.06 22.26 -11.18
N GLY A 188 8.76 22.15 -10.03
CA GLY A 188 10.15 22.56 -9.90
C GLY A 188 10.38 24.02 -9.54
N ASP A 189 9.34 24.85 -9.49
CA ASP A 189 9.45 26.20 -8.92
C ASP A 189 9.73 26.11 -7.41
N THR A 190 10.51 27.06 -6.89
CA THR A 190 10.87 27.14 -5.46
C THR A 190 10.35 28.44 -4.82
N LEU A 191 9.90 28.35 -3.58
CA LEU A 191 9.44 29.51 -2.81
C LEU A 191 10.64 30.42 -2.53
N ALA A 192 10.59 31.65 -3.00
CA ALA A 192 11.63 32.66 -2.76
C ALA A 192 11.29 33.57 -1.57
N ALA A 193 10.01 34.00 -1.48
CA ALA A 193 9.51 34.84 -0.39
C ALA A 193 7.98 34.75 -0.30
N PHE A 194 7.46 35.12 0.85
CA PHE A 194 6.03 35.36 1.07
C PHE A 194 5.80 36.45 2.11
N ASP A 195 4.64 37.11 2.05
CA ASP A 195 4.21 38.05 3.08
C ASP A 195 3.14 37.42 4.00
N ALA A 196 3.53 37.12 5.23
CA ALA A 196 2.66 36.51 6.22
C ALA A 196 1.72 37.53 6.91
N ALA A 197 2.04 38.82 6.91
CA ALA A 197 1.35 39.83 7.73
C ALA A 197 -0.16 39.92 7.42
N PRO A 198 -0.60 40.07 6.16
CA PRO A 198 -2.03 40.15 5.84
C PRO A 198 -2.76 38.84 6.16
N ILE A 199 -2.08 37.71 6.07
CA ILE A 199 -2.66 36.39 6.30
C ILE A 199 -2.84 36.10 7.79
N LEU A 200 -1.87 36.47 8.63
CA LEU A 200 -1.98 36.35 10.08
C LEU A 200 -3.10 37.22 10.68
N ALA A 201 -3.50 38.29 10.00
CA ALA A 201 -4.64 39.11 10.38
C ALA A 201 -6.01 38.47 10.04
N MET A 202 -6.06 37.42 9.24
CA MET A 202 -7.31 36.75 8.87
C MET A 202 -7.91 35.96 10.04
N PRO A 203 -9.26 35.93 10.17
CA PRO A 203 -9.93 35.23 11.26
C PRO A 203 -9.58 33.75 11.37
N GLY A 204 -9.14 33.34 12.57
CA GLY A 204 -8.84 31.93 12.88
C GLY A 204 -7.49 31.43 12.40
N VAL A 205 -6.73 32.21 11.65
CA VAL A 205 -5.35 31.86 11.27
C VAL A 205 -4.46 31.91 12.49
N LYS A 206 -3.57 30.90 12.61
CA LYS A 206 -2.66 30.72 13.75
C LYS A 206 -1.20 30.89 13.38
N LYS A 207 -0.80 30.37 12.19
CA LYS A 207 0.58 30.42 11.70
C LYS A 207 0.63 30.43 10.18
N VAL A 208 1.70 31.01 9.64
CA VAL A 208 2.16 30.86 8.26
C VAL A 208 3.61 30.39 8.31
N LEU A 209 3.93 29.32 7.62
CA LEU A 209 5.21 28.60 7.71
C LEU A 209 5.82 28.39 6.33
N ASP A 210 7.14 28.58 6.19
CA ASP A 210 7.90 28.03 5.08
C ASP A 210 8.29 26.59 5.44
N LEU A 211 7.81 25.62 4.66
CA LEU A 211 8.15 24.23 4.87
C LEU A 211 9.41 23.80 4.09
N THR A 212 9.88 24.59 3.13
CA THR A 212 10.99 24.26 2.24
C THR A 212 12.24 23.79 3.00
N PRO A 213 12.69 24.46 4.09
CA PRO A 213 13.88 24.05 4.84
C PRO A 213 13.73 22.70 5.57
N HIS A 214 12.49 22.27 5.84
CA HIS A 214 12.18 21.08 6.64
C HIS A 214 11.86 19.85 5.79
N LEU A 215 11.71 20.04 4.48
CA LEU A 215 11.38 18.97 3.55
C LEU A 215 12.65 18.44 2.85
N ALA A 216 12.67 17.16 2.54
CA ALA A 216 13.78 16.56 1.79
C ALA A 216 13.88 17.16 0.37
N GLN A 217 15.06 17.13 -0.23
CA GLN A 217 15.37 17.71 -1.55
C GLN A 217 14.42 17.30 -2.70
N ARG A 218 13.68 16.20 -2.55
CA ARG A 218 12.68 15.72 -3.54
C ARG A 218 11.26 16.18 -3.26
N SER A 219 11.03 16.88 -2.15
CA SER A 219 9.72 17.39 -1.80
C SER A 219 9.47 18.73 -2.48
N VAL A 220 8.20 19.01 -2.75
CA VAL A 220 7.77 20.27 -3.37
C VAL A 220 7.97 21.40 -2.38
N SER A 221 8.70 22.47 -2.79
CA SER A 221 8.82 23.69 -2.03
C SER A 221 7.43 24.31 -1.81
N CYS A 222 7.06 24.62 -0.57
CA CYS A 222 5.74 25.18 -0.28
C CYS A 222 5.68 25.96 1.03
N ALA A 223 4.67 26.83 1.14
CA ALA A 223 4.25 27.40 2.40
C ALA A 223 3.03 26.66 2.96
N ALA A 224 2.83 26.72 4.28
CA ALA A 224 1.64 26.23 4.95
C ALA A 224 0.96 27.31 5.75
N VAL A 225 -0.37 27.34 5.72
CA VAL A 225 -1.19 28.20 6.57
C VAL A 225 -1.98 27.32 7.53
N VAL A 226 -1.82 27.57 8.83
CA VAL A 226 -2.49 26.84 9.92
C VAL A 226 -3.64 27.68 10.47
N ALA A 227 -4.82 27.07 10.58
CA ALA A 227 -6.00 27.72 11.13
C ALA A 227 -6.85 26.77 12.00
N ASP A 228 -7.86 27.32 12.66
CA ASP A 228 -8.80 26.55 13.50
C ASP A 228 -9.82 25.72 12.71
N THR A 229 -9.99 26.00 11.41
CA THR A 229 -10.80 25.21 10.48
C THR A 229 -10.11 25.02 9.14
N TRP A 230 -10.41 23.90 8.46
CA TRP A 230 -9.91 23.65 7.11
C TRP A 230 -10.27 24.77 6.11
N TRP A 231 -11.50 25.27 6.18
CA TRP A 231 -11.96 26.33 5.26
C TRP A 231 -11.12 27.59 5.42
N ARG A 232 -10.88 28.04 6.65
CA ARG A 232 -10.04 29.21 6.94
C ARG A 232 -8.60 29.00 6.49
N ALA A 233 -8.03 27.85 6.78
CA ALA A 233 -6.68 27.51 6.31
C ALA A 233 -6.58 27.59 4.79
N LYS A 234 -7.55 26.99 4.08
CA LYS A 234 -7.60 26.96 2.60
C LYS A 234 -7.76 28.37 1.99
N GLN A 235 -8.68 29.19 2.50
CA GLN A 235 -8.87 30.56 2.01
C GLN A 235 -7.63 31.41 2.24
N ALA A 236 -7.06 31.33 3.43
CA ALA A 236 -5.86 32.05 3.79
C ALA A 236 -4.64 31.60 2.96
N ALA A 237 -4.45 30.31 2.74
CA ALA A 237 -3.40 29.80 1.85
C ALA A 237 -3.55 30.28 0.41
N ALA A 238 -4.79 30.32 -0.11
CA ALA A 238 -5.05 30.82 -1.47
C ALA A 238 -4.76 32.33 -1.61
N ALA A 239 -4.92 33.10 -0.54
CA ALA A 239 -4.67 34.53 -0.51
C ALA A 239 -3.20 34.90 -0.18
N LEU A 240 -2.35 33.95 0.14
CA LEU A 240 -0.96 34.19 0.56
C LEU A 240 -0.15 34.85 -0.57
N PRO A 241 0.35 36.08 -0.40
CA PRO A 241 1.23 36.71 -1.37
C PRO A 241 2.58 36.00 -1.39
N THR A 242 2.95 35.45 -2.53
CA THR A 242 4.18 34.66 -2.70
C THR A 242 5.00 35.10 -3.91
N GLN A 243 6.29 34.92 -3.83
CA GLN A 243 7.23 35.05 -4.92
C GLN A 243 7.87 33.69 -5.18
N TRP A 244 7.85 33.24 -6.43
CA TRP A 244 8.40 31.98 -6.85
C TRP A 244 9.59 32.18 -7.78
N LYS A 245 10.64 31.42 -7.54
CA LYS A 245 11.77 31.30 -8.47
C LYS A 245 11.48 30.17 -9.44
N ALA A 246 11.49 30.47 -10.73
CA ALA A 246 11.25 29.50 -11.80
C ALA A 246 12.27 28.35 -11.76
N GLY A 247 11.78 27.12 -11.88
CA GLY A 247 12.58 25.91 -12.00
C GLY A 247 13.12 25.71 -13.43
N ALA A 248 14.03 24.77 -13.59
CA ALA A 248 14.65 24.48 -14.91
C ALA A 248 13.63 24.06 -15.98
N GLN A 249 12.49 23.51 -15.59
CA GLN A 249 11.43 23.03 -16.48
C GLN A 249 10.21 23.98 -16.56
N ALA A 250 10.35 25.23 -16.15
CA ALA A 250 9.26 26.19 -16.07
C ALA A 250 8.50 26.41 -17.39
N ASN A 251 9.16 26.19 -18.52
CA ASN A 251 8.58 26.36 -19.86
C ASN A 251 8.17 25.03 -20.51
N LEU A 252 8.33 23.88 -19.83
CA LEU A 252 7.95 22.58 -20.38
C LEU A 252 6.42 22.45 -20.37
N SER A 253 5.85 22.11 -21.52
CA SER A 253 4.43 21.81 -21.67
C SER A 253 4.18 20.35 -22.05
N SER A 254 2.96 19.85 -21.80
CA SER A 254 2.55 18.52 -22.29
C SER A 254 2.64 18.43 -23.83
N ALA A 255 2.38 19.52 -24.54
CA ALA A 255 2.50 19.57 -25.99
C ALA A 255 3.93 19.33 -26.46
N ASP A 256 4.92 19.94 -25.80
CA ASP A 256 6.35 19.74 -26.10
C ASP A 256 6.76 18.28 -25.84
N VAL A 257 6.30 17.68 -24.74
CA VAL A 257 6.55 16.28 -24.41
C VAL A 257 5.97 15.35 -25.47
N TYR A 258 4.72 15.56 -25.89
CA TYR A 258 4.09 14.75 -26.94
C TYR A 258 4.77 14.91 -28.30
N ALA A 259 5.16 16.13 -28.64
CA ALA A 259 5.91 16.37 -29.88
C ALA A 259 7.27 15.65 -29.87
N GLN A 260 7.94 15.62 -28.72
CA GLN A 260 9.17 14.86 -28.54
C GLN A 260 8.94 13.36 -28.68
N PHE A 261 7.92 12.81 -28.01
CA PHE A 261 7.59 11.38 -28.09
C PHE A 261 7.28 10.95 -29.52
N ALA A 262 6.49 11.74 -30.27
CA ALA A 262 6.18 11.44 -31.66
C ALA A 262 7.45 11.39 -32.52
N ARG A 263 8.37 12.35 -32.37
CA ARG A 263 9.66 12.33 -33.09
C ARG A 263 10.50 11.10 -32.74
N LEU A 264 10.56 10.73 -31.47
CA LEU A 264 11.36 9.57 -31.03
C LEU A 264 10.78 8.23 -31.53
N LEU A 265 9.45 8.10 -31.59
CA LEU A 265 8.80 6.92 -32.15
C LEU A 265 9.14 6.69 -33.62
N ASP A 266 9.34 7.79 -34.40
CA ASP A 266 9.63 7.71 -35.83
C ASP A 266 11.15 7.60 -36.14
N SER A 267 12.02 8.04 -35.23
CA SER A 267 13.46 8.24 -35.52
C SER A 267 14.38 7.32 -34.72
N GLU A 268 13.96 6.79 -33.60
CA GLU A 268 14.84 6.07 -32.68
C GLU A 268 14.44 4.59 -32.56
N ALA A 269 15.43 3.70 -32.69
CA ALA A 269 15.26 2.31 -32.27
C ALA A 269 15.23 2.26 -30.73
N GLY A 270 14.08 1.95 -30.16
CA GLY A 270 13.92 1.83 -28.71
C GLY A 270 14.78 0.70 -28.13
N TYR A 271 14.98 0.72 -26.82
CA TYR A 271 15.59 -0.40 -26.10
C TYR A 271 14.59 -1.56 -26.00
N ALA A 272 14.96 -2.72 -26.56
CA ALA A 272 14.14 -3.93 -26.42
C ALA A 272 14.33 -4.55 -25.04
N TYR A 273 13.42 -4.22 -24.12
CA TYR A 273 13.42 -4.80 -22.77
C TYR A 273 12.96 -6.27 -22.78
N HIS A 274 12.03 -6.60 -23.66
CA HIS A 274 11.50 -7.96 -23.87
C HIS A 274 11.14 -8.14 -25.33
N ALA A 275 11.48 -9.29 -25.91
CA ALA A 275 11.09 -9.69 -27.25
C ALA A 275 10.57 -11.12 -27.23
N SER A 276 9.46 -11.38 -27.92
CA SER A 276 8.90 -12.71 -28.11
C SER A 276 8.44 -12.89 -29.57
N GLY A 277 8.88 -13.94 -30.20
CA GLY A 277 8.59 -14.23 -31.61
C GLY A 277 9.37 -13.35 -32.59
N GLU A 278 9.10 -13.50 -33.87
CA GLU A 278 9.69 -12.77 -35.00
C GLU A 278 8.64 -11.88 -35.66
N VAL A 279 8.61 -10.60 -35.30
CA VAL A 279 7.64 -9.65 -35.87
C VAL A 279 8.11 -9.16 -37.24
N GLU A 280 9.38 -8.75 -37.36
CA GLU A 280 9.94 -8.16 -38.58
C GLU A 280 9.89 -9.14 -39.77
N GLY A 281 10.29 -10.39 -39.56
CA GLY A 281 10.20 -11.42 -40.60
C GLY A 281 8.77 -11.74 -41.04
N LYS A 282 7.80 -11.60 -40.16
CA LYS A 282 6.36 -11.80 -40.46
C LYS A 282 5.76 -10.65 -41.25
N VAL A 283 6.13 -9.42 -40.95
CA VAL A 283 5.71 -8.21 -41.69
C VAL A 283 6.21 -8.30 -43.13
N ALA A 284 7.46 -8.73 -43.36
CA ALA A 284 8.04 -8.91 -44.69
C ALA A 284 7.32 -9.99 -45.54
N GLN A 285 6.56 -10.89 -44.90
CA GLN A 285 5.76 -11.95 -45.61
C GLN A 285 4.42 -11.43 -46.14
N GLY A 286 4.14 -10.14 -46.13
CA GLY A 286 2.92 -9.57 -46.71
C GLY A 286 1.66 -9.78 -45.90
N LEU A 287 1.76 -9.96 -44.59
CA LEU A 287 0.58 -9.99 -43.69
C LEU A 287 -0.13 -8.66 -43.67
N ARG A 288 -1.45 -8.68 -43.42
CA ARG A 288 -2.24 -7.45 -43.25
C ARG A 288 -1.71 -6.67 -42.07
N GLN A 289 -1.25 -5.45 -42.32
CA GLN A 289 -0.77 -4.53 -41.29
C GLN A 289 -1.88 -3.53 -40.92
N VAL A 290 -2.06 -3.30 -39.62
CA VAL A 290 -2.91 -2.25 -39.09
C VAL A 290 -2.04 -1.37 -38.20
N SER A 291 -1.99 -0.07 -38.53
CA SER A 291 -1.24 0.92 -37.73
C SER A 291 -2.23 1.86 -37.04
N ALA A 292 -1.94 2.17 -35.77
CA ALA A 292 -2.70 3.13 -35.00
C ALA A 292 -1.79 3.84 -34.00
N GLU A 293 -2.06 5.12 -33.76
CA GLU A 293 -1.39 5.92 -32.72
C GLU A 293 -2.38 6.13 -31.56
N TYR A 294 -1.92 5.87 -30.34
CA TYR A 294 -2.69 6.07 -29.11
C TYR A 294 -1.99 7.09 -28.21
N ARG A 295 -2.73 8.09 -27.73
CA ARG A 295 -2.21 9.10 -26.81
C ARG A 295 -3.00 9.08 -25.51
N ALA A 296 -2.28 9.04 -24.38
CA ALA A 296 -2.88 9.13 -23.05
C ALA A 296 -2.40 10.44 -22.39
N PRO A 297 -3.32 11.24 -21.80
CA PRO A 297 -2.95 12.48 -21.14
C PRO A 297 -2.24 12.21 -19.78
N PHE A 298 -1.42 13.16 -19.34
CA PHE A 298 -0.87 13.17 -17.98
C PHE A 298 -1.99 13.61 -17.02
N LEU A 299 -2.55 12.66 -16.27
CA LEU A 299 -3.64 12.90 -15.33
C LEU A 299 -3.16 12.85 -13.89
N ALA A 300 -3.76 13.65 -13.02
CA ALA A 300 -3.63 13.47 -11.58
C ALA A 300 -4.34 12.19 -11.14
N HIS A 301 -3.89 11.57 -10.06
CA HIS A 301 -4.52 10.35 -9.49
C HIS A 301 -5.97 10.58 -9.04
N ALA A 302 -6.33 11.81 -8.66
CA ALA A 302 -7.68 12.28 -8.34
C ALA A 302 -8.47 11.32 -7.41
N ALA A 303 -7.84 10.83 -6.36
CA ALA A 303 -8.52 10.01 -5.36
C ALA A 303 -9.70 10.78 -4.72
N MET A 304 -10.83 10.07 -4.47
CA MET A 304 -12.03 10.69 -3.88
C MET A 304 -11.74 11.30 -2.50
N GLU A 305 -10.95 10.64 -1.68
CA GLU A 305 -10.40 11.23 -0.47
C GLU A 305 -9.17 12.06 -0.84
N PRO A 306 -9.16 13.39 -0.65
CA PRO A 306 -7.97 14.21 -0.84
C PRO A 306 -6.80 13.69 0.00
N VAL A 307 -5.58 13.76 -0.53
CA VAL A 307 -4.38 13.35 0.20
C VAL A 307 -4.26 14.19 1.47
N ASN A 308 -4.15 13.52 2.60
CA ASN A 308 -4.09 14.14 3.92
C ASN A 308 -3.23 13.33 4.89
N CYS A 309 -2.78 13.97 5.95
CA CYS A 309 -2.13 13.35 7.10
C CYS A 309 -2.41 14.19 8.34
N THR A 310 -2.71 13.55 9.46
CA THR A 310 -2.75 14.20 10.78
C THR A 310 -1.55 13.71 11.57
N ALA A 311 -0.79 14.65 12.14
CA ALA A 311 0.40 14.37 12.94
C ALA A 311 0.35 15.11 14.27
N GLN A 312 0.88 14.48 15.32
CA GLN A 312 1.15 15.11 16.61
C GLN A 312 2.60 14.88 16.97
N VAL A 313 3.35 15.95 17.17
CA VAL A 313 4.73 15.92 17.67
C VAL A 313 4.74 16.49 19.08
N LYS A 314 5.05 15.66 20.07
CA LYS A 314 5.03 16.06 21.48
C LYS A 314 6.01 15.25 22.31
N ASN A 315 6.81 15.91 23.14
CA ASN A 315 7.74 15.28 24.10
C ASN A 315 8.68 14.26 23.43
N GLY A 316 9.25 14.59 22.27
CA GLY A 316 10.16 13.71 21.54
C GLY A 316 9.49 12.48 20.90
N LYS A 317 8.16 12.46 20.78
CA LYS A 317 7.40 11.40 20.13
C LYS A 317 6.52 11.94 19.02
N VAL A 318 6.28 11.10 18.03
CA VAL A 318 5.38 11.40 16.90
C VAL A 318 4.25 10.38 16.87
N MET A 319 3.02 10.86 16.71
CA MET A 319 1.86 10.04 16.40
C MET A 319 1.27 10.47 15.05
N LEU A 320 1.10 9.51 14.16
CA LEU A 320 0.53 9.70 12.82
C LEU A 320 -0.83 9.04 12.69
N TRP A 321 -1.79 9.72 12.06
CA TRP A 321 -3.05 9.18 11.54
C TRP A 321 -3.04 9.42 10.04
N VAL A 322 -2.88 8.38 9.25
CA VAL A 322 -2.66 8.55 7.81
C VAL A 322 -3.16 7.35 7.00
N SER A 323 -3.68 7.64 5.83
CA SER A 323 -4.00 6.65 4.80
C SER A 323 -2.83 6.56 3.83
N THR A 324 -1.99 5.53 3.96
CA THR A 324 -0.79 5.35 3.13
C THR A 324 -0.65 3.91 2.62
N GLN A 325 -0.02 3.75 1.47
CA GLN A 325 0.39 2.47 0.92
C GLN A 325 1.79 2.05 1.40
N ALA A 326 2.54 2.96 2.06
CA ALA A 326 3.92 2.76 2.49
C ALA A 326 4.13 3.16 3.95
N PRO A 327 3.47 2.46 4.91
CA PRO A 327 3.53 2.85 6.32
C PRO A 327 4.94 2.79 6.91
N GLY A 328 5.80 1.84 6.49
CA GLY A 328 7.19 1.80 6.94
C GLY A 328 7.96 3.06 6.55
N ILE A 329 7.87 3.47 5.27
CA ILE A 329 8.52 4.69 4.77
C ILE A 329 7.94 5.93 5.46
N ALA A 330 6.64 5.93 5.79
CA ALA A 330 6.00 7.03 6.51
C ALA A 330 6.61 7.22 7.91
N VAL A 331 6.88 6.15 8.63
CA VAL A 331 7.56 6.18 9.95
C VAL A 331 8.96 6.74 9.82
N ASP A 332 9.76 6.25 8.86
CA ASP A 332 11.14 6.71 8.65
C ASP A 332 11.21 8.21 8.29
N VAL A 333 10.31 8.65 7.42
CA VAL A 333 10.23 10.08 7.03
C VAL A 333 9.78 10.94 8.19
N ALA A 334 8.80 10.51 8.97
CA ALA A 334 8.34 11.24 10.15
C ALA A 334 9.44 11.36 11.20
N ALA A 335 10.16 10.28 11.48
CA ALA A 335 11.30 10.27 12.40
C ALA A 335 12.38 11.27 11.98
N LYS A 336 12.76 11.24 10.69
CA LYS A 336 13.76 12.14 10.12
C LYS A 336 13.34 13.61 10.21
N VAL A 337 12.09 13.93 9.87
CA VAL A 337 11.60 15.33 9.88
C VAL A 337 11.47 15.84 11.32
N ALA A 338 11.00 15.01 12.25
CA ALA A 338 10.87 15.37 13.66
C ALA A 338 12.20 15.35 14.45
N GLY A 339 13.27 14.75 13.87
CA GLY A 339 14.56 14.60 14.57
C GLY A 339 14.51 13.61 15.74
N VAL A 340 13.73 12.52 15.60
CA VAL A 340 13.58 11.46 16.62
C VAL A 340 13.93 10.09 16.06
N ASP A 341 14.07 9.08 16.91
CA ASP A 341 14.23 7.70 16.46
C ASP A 341 12.92 7.12 15.89
N ALA A 342 13.00 6.21 14.94
CA ALA A 342 11.83 5.53 14.37
C ALA A 342 10.97 4.80 15.42
N LYS A 343 11.58 4.30 16.52
CA LYS A 343 10.87 3.68 17.65
C LYS A 343 9.96 4.65 18.43
N ASP A 344 10.21 5.96 18.32
CA ASP A 344 9.42 7.03 18.96
C ASP A 344 8.30 7.55 18.04
N VAL A 345 8.12 6.94 16.86
CA VAL A 345 7.03 7.21 15.92
C VAL A 345 5.99 6.10 15.99
N ALA A 346 4.77 6.45 16.38
CA ALA A 346 3.62 5.58 16.28
C ALA A 346 2.76 5.98 15.06
N ILE A 347 2.14 4.98 14.42
CA ILE A 347 1.27 5.19 13.25
C ILE A 347 -0.02 4.41 13.37
N GLU A 348 -1.14 5.07 13.18
CA GLU A 348 -2.44 4.47 12.93
C GLU A 348 -2.73 4.55 11.42
N VAL A 349 -2.65 3.41 10.74
CA VAL A 349 -2.96 3.32 9.31
C VAL A 349 -4.46 3.22 9.14
N LEU A 350 -5.05 4.27 8.56
CA LEU A 350 -6.49 4.37 8.32
C LEU A 350 -6.84 3.88 6.90
N LEU A 351 -8.15 3.66 6.66
CA LEU A 351 -8.60 3.27 5.33
C LEU A 351 -8.28 4.34 4.29
N LEU A 352 -7.96 3.91 3.07
CA LEU A 352 -7.71 4.80 1.94
C LEU A 352 -8.99 5.02 1.14
N GLY A 353 -9.35 6.28 0.90
CA GLY A 353 -10.43 6.69 0.02
C GLY A 353 -9.99 6.81 -1.45
N GLY A 354 -9.16 5.87 -1.90
CA GLY A 354 -8.50 5.83 -3.19
C GLY A 354 -7.00 6.13 -3.07
N GLY A 355 -6.19 5.47 -3.88
CA GLY A 355 -4.73 5.66 -3.87
C GLY A 355 -4.15 5.77 -5.27
N PHE A 356 -4.42 4.78 -6.12
CA PHE A 356 -3.93 4.70 -7.51
C PHE A 356 -2.41 4.82 -7.63
N GLY A 357 -1.68 4.43 -6.54
CA GLY A 357 -0.24 4.62 -6.41
C GLY A 357 0.19 5.94 -5.73
N ARG A 358 -0.64 7.00 -5.71
CA ARG A 358 -0.27 8.31 -5.15
C ARG A 358 0.12 8.25 -3.67
N ARG A 359 -0.46 7.33 -2.91
CA ARG A 359 -0.19 7.20 -1.47
C ARG A 359 1.02 6.29 -1.16
N LEU A 360 1.79 5.89 -2.17
CA LEU A 360 3.17 5.39 -2.01
C LEU A 360 4.13 6.52 -1.68
N GLU A 361 3.89 7.70 -2.23
CA GLU A 361 4.57 8.93 -1.81
C GLU A 361 4.11 9.31 -0.40
N VAL A 362 5.05 9.71 0.42
CA VAL A 362 4.80 10.07 1.83
C VAL A 362 5.08 11.56 2.10
N ASP A 363 5.04 12.38 1.06
CA ASP A 363 5.20 13.83 1.13
C ASP A 363 4.23 14.49 2.11
N MET A 364 2.97 14.01 2.16
CA MET A 364 1.97 14.50 3.11
C MET A 364 2.36 14.23 4.57
N VAL A 365 3.11 13.16 4.84
CA VAL A 365 3.62 12.88 6.19
C VAL A 365 4.72 13.85 6.56
N ALA A 366 5.69 14.06 5.65
CA ALA A 366 6.76 15.03 5.86
C ALA A 366 6.20 16.43 6.13
N GLN A 367 5.21 16.86 5.35
CA GLN A 367 4.55 18.16 5.47
C GLN A 367 3.80 18.28 6.80
N ALA A 368 3.01 17.28 7.19
CA ALA A 368 2.24 17.33 8.44
C ALA A 368 3.12 17.31 9.69
N VAL A 369 4.25 16.61 9.65
CA VAL A 369 5.21 16.57 10.77
C VAL A 369 6.04 17.84 10.86
N ALA A 370 6.34 18.48 9.71
CA ALA A 370 7.10 19.75 9.67
C ALA A 370 6.27 20.96 10.15
N ILE A 371 4.94 20.93 10.03
CA ILE A 371 4.00 21.96 10.52
C ILE A 371 3.93 21.98 12.05
#